data_73ba7bf95bee4ea86c3ccc4bb847d557
#
_entry.id   73ba7bf95bee4ea86c3ccc4bb847d557
#
_cell.length_a   1.000
_cell.length_b   1.000
_cell.length_c   1.000
_cell.angle_alpha   90.00
_cell.angle_beta   90.00
_cell.angle_gamma   90.00
#
_symmetry.space_group_name_H-M   'P 1'
#
loop_
_entity.id
_entity.type
_entity.pdbx_description
1 polymer ?
#
loop_
_entity_poly.entity_id
_entity_poly.type
_entity_poly.pdbx_seq_one_letter_code
_entity_poly.pdbx_strand_id
1 'polypeptide(L)'
;NVPDSYRMGIELMAGLKLNCGFQWDINATFSRNRVENFSETLYEWEDPTTEAWKIDRGNTPISFSPDFILNNRFSYTYRGFEASLQSQYVSKQYMTNAKRDDQILDAYFVSNLNLAYTFKLPRMKSVTVGCTIYNLFNETYENNGFAGSGYSLNDAGEKERYSYATYAAQAGTNVLGHISLSF
;
A
#
# COMPACT_ATOMS: atom_id res chain seq x y z
N ASN A 1 22.54 -5.89 -3.67
CA ASN A 1 22.30 -6.87 -2.59
C ASN A 1 22.49 -6.20 -1.25
N VAL A 2 21.60 -6.48 -0.31
CA VAL A 2 21.68 -6.00 1.08
C VAL A 2 22.47 -7.04 1.85
N PRO A 3 23.51 -6.67 2.63
CA PRO A 3 24.38 -7.66 3.27
C PRO A 3 23.60 -8.46 4.34
N ASP A 4 23.02 -7.79 5.32
CA ASP A 4 22.28 -8.40 6.42
C ASP A 4 20.92 -7.72 6.59
N SER A 5 19.87 -8.52 6.68
CA SER A 5 18.52 -8.01 6.88
C SER A 5 17.62 -9.02 7.58
N TYR A 6 16.63 -8.52 8.31
CA TYR A 6 15.61 -9.37 8.90
C TYR A 6 14.21 -8.81 8.71
N ARG A 7 13.25 -9.71 8.71
CA ARG A 7 11.82 -9.41 8.75
C ARG A 7 11.20 -10.19 9.90
N MET A 8 10.47 -9.50 10.76
CA MET A 8 9.71 -10.12 11.84
C MET A 8 8.38 -9.39 12.01
N GLY A 9 7.39 -10.07 12.55
CA GLY A 9 6.10 -9.46 12.80
C GLY A 9 5.12 -10.38 13.51
N ILE A 10 3.98 -9.79 13.84
CA ILE A 10 2.82 -10.47 14.41
C ILE A 10 1.62 -10.12 13.53
N GLU A 11 0.88 -11.13 13.16
CA GLU A 11 -0.39 -10.99 12.46
C GLU A 11 -1.53 -11.45 13.37
N LEU A 12 -2.52 -10.58 13.55
CA LEU A 12 -3.70 -10.83 14.36
C LEU A 12 -4.93 -10.82 13.46
N MET A 13 -5.74 -11.85 13.55
CA MET A 13 -7.01 -11.95 12.83
C MET A 13 -8.14 -12.22 13.80
N ALA A 14 -9.27 -11.54 13.61
CA ALA A 14 -10.50 -11.80 14.34
C ALA A 14 -11.70 -11.69 13.41
N GLY A 15 -12.73 -12.48 13.68
CA GLY A 15 -13.99 -12.46 12.95
C GLY A 15 -15.18 -12.62 13.90
N LEU A 16 -16.25 -11.88 13.63
CA LEU A 16 -17.53 -11.98 14.32
C LEU A 16 -18.64 -12.15 13.29
N LYS A 17 -19.44 -13.19 13.43
CA LYS A 17 -20.62 -13.43 12.61
C LYS A 17 -21.86 -13.52 13.48
N LEU A 18 -22.88 -12.71 13.16
CA LEU A 18 -24.15 -12.67 13.86
C LEU A 18 -25.28 -13.31 13.03
N ASN A 19 -26.26 -13.90 13.70
CA ASN A 19 -27.39 -14.54 13.04
C ASN A 19 -28.31 -13.58 12.25
N CYS A 20 -28.16 -12.25 12.48
CA CYS A 20 -28.90 -11.24 11.72
C CYS A 20 -28.33 -10.97 10.31
N GLY A 21 -27.29 -11.70 9.88
CA GLY A 21 -26.65 -11.52 8.59
C GLY A 21 -25.46 -10.54 8.59
N PHE A 22 -25.10 -10.00 9.75
CA PHE A 22 -23.91 -9.15 9.92
C PHE A 22 -22.66 -10.00 10.15
N GLN A 23 -21.56 -9.64 9.49
CA GLN A 23 -20.23 -10.19 9.71
C GLN A 23 -19.19 -9.07 9.75
N TRP A 24 -18.26 -9.19 10.67
CA TRP A 24 -17.10 -8.32 10.79
C TRP A 24 -15.83 -9.14 10.80
N ASP A 25 -14.90 -8.82 9.92
CA ASP A 25 -13.59 -9.44 9.82
C ASP A 25 -12.53 -8.34 9.95
N ILE A 26 -11.50 -8.59 10.74
CA ILE A 26 -10.38 -7.67 10.94
C ILE A 26 -9.07 -8.44 10.92
N ASN A 27 -8.06 -7.85 10.28
CA ASN A 27 -6.69 -8.34 10.26
C ASN A 27 -5.74 -7.16 10.52
N ALA A 28 -4.82 -7.34 11.45
CA ALA A 28 -3.79 -6.35 11.78
C ALA A 28 -2.41 -7.00 11.74
N THR A 29 -1.51 -6.43 10.95
CA THR A 29 -0.11 -6.86 10.83
C THR A 29 0.80 -5.79 11.41
N PHE A 30 1.57 -6.15 12.42
CA PHE A 30 2.64 -5.36 12.98
C PHE A 30 3.97 -5.99 12.54
N SER A 31 4.80 -5.24 11.86
CA SER A 31 6.05 -5.75 11.31
C SER A 31 7.24 -4.87 11.63
N ARG A 32 8.40 -5.46 11.67
CA ARG A 32 9.68 -4.78 11.76
C ARG A 32 10.64 -5.36 10.73
N ASN A 33 10.92 -4.58 9.72
CA ASN A 33 11.74 -4.98 8.59
C ASN A 33 12.96 -4.06 8.52
N ARG A 34 14.16 -4.61 8.73
CA ARG A 34 15.38 -3.79 8.86
C ARG A 34 16.52 -4.39 8.03
N VAL A 35 17.31 -3.48 7.50
CA VAL A 35 18.66 -3.75 6.99
C VAL A 35 19.64 -3.36 8.08
N GLU A 36 20.61 -4.22 8.37
CA GLU A 36 21.65 -3.95 9.36
C GLU A 36 22.89 -3.39 8.66
N ASN A 37 23.50 -2.39 9.29
CA ASN A 37 24.74 -1.75 8.80
C ASN A 37 24.66 -1.34 7.32
N PHE A 38 23.54 -0.74 6.93
CA PHE A 38 23.33 -0.30 5.54
C PHE A 38 24.28 0.83 5.18
N SER A 39 25.02 0.66 4.09
CA SER A 39 25.83 1.69 3.46
C SER A 39 25.20 2.09 2.14
N GLU A 40 24.78 3.34 2.03
CA GLU A 40 24.28 3.93 0.79
C GLU A 40 25.46 4.23 -0.14
N THR A 41 25.39 3.76 -1.37
CA THR A 41 26.39 4.03 -2.39
C THR A 41 25.82 5.02 -3.38
N LEU A 42 26.40 6.18 -3.49
CA LEU A 42 26.04 7.24 -4.42
C LEU A 42 27.06 7.27 -5.56
N TYR A 43 26.56 7.40 -6.77
CA TYR A 43 27.37 7.56 -7.97
C TYR A 43 27.24 8.99 -8.48
N GLU A 44 28.27 9.49 -9.12
CA GLU A 44 28.21 10.76 -9.81
C GLU A 44 27.27 10.67 -11.00
N TRP A 45 26.49 11.73 -11.22
CA TRP A 45 25.47 11.73 -12.26
C TRP A 45 26.08 11.81 -13.67
N GLU A 46 27.06 12.68 -13.86
CA GLU A 46 27.65 12.96 -15.17
C GLU A 46 28.73 11.92 -15.57
N ASP A 47 29.46 11.41 -14.59
CA ASP A 47 30.50 10.39 -14.81
C ASP A 47 30.39 9.24 -13.79
N PRO A 48 29.59 8.20 -14.08
CA PRO A 48 29.45 7.04 -13.21
C PRO A 48 30.74 6.22 -13.02
N THR A 49 31.81 6.54 -13.74
CA THR A 49 33.12 5.88 -13.58
C THR A 49 33.96 6.47 -12.45
N THR A 50 33.54 7.63 -11.92
CA THR A 50 34.17 8.22 -10.75
C THR A 50 33.97 7.37 -9.49
N GLU A 51 34.84 7.60 -8.49
CA GLU A 51 34.75 6.88 -7.24
C GLU A 51 33.42 7.11 -6.52
N ALA A 52 32.70 6.02 -6.25
CA ALA A 52 31.43 6.07 -5.56
C ALA A 52 31.57 6.64 -4.15
N TRP A 53 30.64 7.50 -3.76
CA TRP A 53 30.55 8.05 -2.41
C TRP A 53 29.72 7.13 -1.53
N LYS A 54 30.34 6.52 -0.51
CA LYS A 54 29.66 5.65 0.45
C LYS A 54 29.31 6.43 1.70
N ILE A 55 28.06 6.31 2.14
CA ILE A 55 27.53 6.94 3.36
C ILE A 55 26.98 5.85 4.26
N ASP A 56 27.53 5.69 5.45
CA ASP A 56 26.98 4.76 6.44
C ASP A 56 25.67 5.31 7.02
N ARG A 57 24.63 4.49 6.95
CA ARG A 57 23.27 4.77 7.43
C ARG A 57 22.90 3.98 8.68
N GLY A 58 23.74 3.04 9.09
CA GLY A 58 23.45 2.13 10.20
C GLY A 58 22.25 1.23 9.91
N ASN A 59 21.41 0.97 10.90
CA ASN A 59 20.24 0.14 10.77
C ASN A 59 19.05 0.93 10.18
N THR A 60 18.55 0.52 9.03
CA THR A 60 17.51 1.23 8.28
C THR A 60 16.30 0.35 7.99
N PRO A 61 15.12 0.93 7.72
CA PRO A 61 13.98 0.17 7.21
C PRO A 61 14.27 -0.44 5.84
N ILE A 62 13.71 -1.62 5.58
CA ILE A 62 13.66 -2.17 4.22
C ILE A 62 12.66 -1.34 3.41
N SER A 63 13.03 -0.99 2.17
CA SER A 63 12.17 -0.25 1.25
C SER A 63 10.84 -0.98 1.02
N PHE A 64 9.76 -0.22 0.80
CA PHE A 64 8.40 -0.71 0.56
C PHE A 64 7.92 -1.72 1.61
N SER A 65 8.27 -1.49 2.87
CA SER A 65 7.94 -2.39 3.97
C SER A 65 7.33 -1.59 5.13
N PRO A 66 6.00 -1.39 5.14
CA PRO A 66 5.32 -0.66 6.20
C PRO A 66 5.42 -1.41 7.53
N ASP A 67 5.52 -0.68 8.64
CA ASP A 67 5.57 -1.26 9.97
C ASP A 67 4.18 -1.69 10.50
N PHE A 68 3.08 -1.17 9.90
CA PHE A 68 1.70 -1.52 10.27
C PHE A 68 0.76 -1.52 9.08
N ILE A 69 -0.06 -2.58 8.98
CA ILE A 69 -1.18 -2.71 8.04
C ILE A 69 -2.41 -3.17 8.80
N LEU A 70 -3.54 -2.50 8.57
CA LEU A 70 -4.84 -2.89 9.11
C LEU A 70 -5.83 -3.09 7.96
N ASN A 71 -6.47 -4.24 7.91
CA ASN A 71 -7.59 -4.52 7.03
C ASN A 71 -8.85 -4.75 7.86
N ASN A 72 -9.95 -4.17 7.44
CA ASN A 72 -11.23 -4.28 8.11
C ASN A 72 -12.33 -4.49 7.07
N ARG A 73 -13.25 -5.41 7.35
CA ARG A 73 -14.40 -5.68 6.48
C ARG A 73 -15.66 -5.84 7.32
N PHE A 74 -16.64 -4.98 7.07
CA PHE A 74 -18.02 -5.16 7.50
C PHE A 74 -18.83 -5.72 6.35
N SER A 75 -19.63 -6.76 6.59
CA SER A 75 -20.51 -7.35 5.60
C SER A 75 -21.91 -7.53 6.18
N TYR A 76 -22.93 -7.34 5.37
CA TYR A 76 -24.29 -7.57 5.72
C TYR A 76 -25.02 -8.28 4.58
N THR A 77 -25.73 -9.35 4.91
CA THR A 77 -26.50 -10.12 3.94
C THR A 77 -27.92 -10.34 4.47
N TYR A 78 -28.92 -9.95 3.67
CA TYR A 78 -30.32 -10.13 4.03
C TYR A 78 -31.21 -10.25 2.79
N ARG A 79 -31.93 -11.38 2.66
CA ARG A 79 -32.94 -11.61 1.60
C ARG A 79 -32.49 -11.25 0.18
N GLY A 80 -31.27 -11.66 -0.19
CA GLY A 80 -30.69 -11.37 -1.50
C GLY A 80 -29.96 -10.03 -1.58
N PHE A 81 -30.08 -9.15 -0.62
CA PHE A 81 -29.26 -7.95 -0.49
C PHE A 81 -27.93 -8.28 0.18
N GLU A 82 -26.85 -7.78 -0.39
CA GLU A 82 -25.50 -7.88 0.14
C GLU A 82 -24.86 -6.51 0.10
N ALA A 83 -24.23 -6.14 1.22
CA ALA A 83 -23.41 -4.95 1.33
C ALA A 83 -22.09 -5.31 2.01
N SER A 84 -20.97 -4.77 1.55
CA SER A 84 -19.71 -4.89 2.27
C SER A 84 -18.87 -3.62 2.14
N LEU A 85 -18.39 -3.15 3.28
CA LEU A 85 -17.43 -2.07 3.39
C LEU A 85 -16.07 -2.66 3.76
N GLN A 86 -15.09 -2.51 2.87
CA GLN A 86 -13.71 -2.91 3.09
C GLN A 86 -12.87 -1.66 3.29
N SER A 87 -12.09 -1.62 4.36
CA SER A 87 -11.18 -0.51 4.65
C SER A 87 -9.79 -1.03 4.89
N GLN A 88 -8.79 -0.34 4.37
CA GLN A 88 -7.38 -0.65 4.56
C GLN A 88 -6.64 0.60 5.02
N TYR A 89 -5.85 0.43 6.06
CA TYR A 89 -4.84 1.39 6.49
C TYR A 89 -3.46 0.79 6.25
N VAL A 90 -2.56 1.58 5.67
CA VAL A 90 -1.14 1.24 5.51
C VAL A 90 -0.33 2.38 6.10
N SER A 91 0.59 2.06 7.01
CA SER A 91 1.49 3.06 7.58
C SER A 91 2.50 3.55 6.53
N LYS A 92 3.12 4.70 6.80
CA LYS A 92 4.18 5.25 5.94
C LYS A 92 5.28 4.22 5.69
N GLN A 93 5.91 4.32 4.53
CA GLN A 93 7.02 3.46 4.13
C GLN A 93 8.07 4.26 3.36
N TYR A 94 9.32 3.81 3.40
CA TYR A 94 10.40 4.41 2.65
C TYR A 94 10.52 3.75 1.28
N MET A 95 10.77 4.55 0.23
CA MET A 95 10.97 4.02 -1.12
C MET A 95 12.38 3.46 -1.33
N THR A 96 13.33 3.84 -0.47
CA THR A 96 14.72 3.33 -0.51
C THR A 96 15.17 2.87 0.88
N ASN A 97 16.20 2.04 0.93
CA ASN A 97 16.79 1.60 2.20
C ASN A 97 17.60 2.70 2.91
N ALA A 98 17.78 3.87 2.31
CA ALA A 98 18.55 4.96 2.90
C ALA A 98 17.81 5.72 4.02
N LYS A 99 16.53 5.40 4.28
CA LYS A 99 15.68 6.03 5.31
C LYS A 99 15.64 7.55 5.19
N ARG A 100 15.26 8.04 4.01
CA ARG A 100 15.18 9.47 3.72
C ARG A 100 13.74 9.98 3.82
N ASP A 101 13.55 11.11 4.48
CA ASP A 101 12.22 11.71 4.65
C ASP A 101 11.68 12.37 3.36
N ASP A 102 12.55 12.65 2.38
CA ASP A 102 12.21 13.13 1.04
C ASP A 102 11.89 11.98 0.05
N GLN A 103 11.92 10.72 0.51
CA GLN A 103 11.68 9.51 -0.27
C GLN A 103 10.72 8.56 0.47
N ILE A 104 9.59 9.09 0.91
CA ILE A 104 8.56 8.32 1.61
C ILE A 104 7.28 8.24 0.79
N LEU A 105 6.52 7.19 1.01
CA LEU A 105 5.11 7.09 0.74
C LEU A 105 4.38 7.34 2.06
N ASP A 106 3.49 8.32 2.08
CA ASP A 106 2.71 8.65 3.27
C ASP A 106 1.76 7.51 3.65
N ALA A 107 1.34 7.50 4.91
CA ALA A 107 0.30 6.58 5.37
C ALA A 107 -1.03 6.95 4.71
N TYR A 108 -1.83 5.93 4.37
CA TYR A 108 -3.15 6.15 3.79
C TYR A 108 -4.21 5.24 4.40
N PHE A 109 -5.47 5.67 4.28
CA PHE A 109 -6.65 4.90 4.65
C PHE A 109 -7.67 4.95 3.52
N VAL A 110 -7.90 3.83 2.86
CA VAL A 110 -8.83 3.73 1.75
C VAL A 110 -9.98 2.77 2.06
N SER A 111 -11.18 3.10 1.60
CA SER A 111 -12.37 2.27 1.80
C SER A 111 -13.09 2.04 0.49
N ASN A 112 -13.57 0.80 0.30
CA ASN A 112 -14.37 0.39 -0.86
C ASN A 112 -15.71 -0.14 -0.37
N LEU A 113 -16.80 0.27 -1.02
CA LEU A 113 -18.16 -0.20 -0.75
C LEU A 113 -18.64 -1.06 -1.90
N ASN A 114 -19.06 -2.29 -1.59
CA ASN A 114 -19.73 -3.17 -2.54
C ASN A 114 -21.19 -3.32 -2.13
N LEU A 115 -22.09 -3.20 -3.10
CA LEU A 115 -23.53 -3.40 -2.95
C LEU A 115 -24.00 -4.35 -4.04
N ALA A 116 -24.82 -5.34 -3.67
CA ALA A 116 -25.43 -6.26 -4.63
C ALA A 116 -26.84 -6.66 -4.20
N TYR A 117 -27.68 -6.97 -5.18
CA TYR A 117 -28.99 -7.53 -4.95
C TYR A 117 -29.25 -8.71 -5.90
N THR A 118 -29.55 -9.85 -5.32
CA THR A 118 -29.84 -11.09 -6.06
C THR A 118 -31.32 -11.40 -5.96
N PHE A 119 -31.97 -11.61 -7.11
CA PHE A 119 -33.37 -11.98 -7.21
C PHE A 119 -33.59 -13.08 -8.25
N LYS A 120 -34.77 -13.70 -8.24
CA LYS A 120 -35.14 -14.75 -9.18
C LYS A 120 -36.06 -14.20 -10.26
N LEU A 121 -35.81 -14.61 -11.49
CA LEU A 121 -36.74 -14.38 -12.63
C LEU A 121 -37.23 -15.68 -13.18
N PRO A 122 -38.44 -15.72 -13.83
CA PRO A 122 -38.90 -16.88 -14.55
C PRO A 122 -37.86 -17.32 -15.61
N ARG A 123 -37.52 -18.59 -15.65
CA ARG A 123 -36.55 -19.23 -16.56
C ARG A 123 -35.08 -18.97 -16.22
N MET A 124 -34.76 -18.31 -15.09
CA MET A 124 -33.40 -18.11 -14.61
C MET A 124 -33.30 -18.59 -13.16
N LYS A 125 -32.14 -19.11 -12.78
CA LYS A 125 -31.87 -19.47 -11.37
C LYS A 125 -31.71 -18.23 -10.52
N SER A 126 -30.94 -17.25 -10.99
CA SER A 126 -30.78 -15.99 -10.32
C SER A 126 -30.28 -14.89 -11.25
N VAL A 127 -30.60 -13.66 -10.90
CA VAL A 127 -30.02 -12.43 -11.46
C VAL A 127 -29.45 -11.61 -10.31
N THR A 128 -28.21 -11.23 -10.43
CA THR A 128 -27.54 -10.34 -9.46
C THR A 128 -27.18 -9.04 -10.16
N VAL A 129 -27.60 -7.93 -9.58
CA VAL A 129 -27.21 -6.58 -9.99
C VAL A 129 -26.40 -5.98 -8.85
N GLY A 130 -25.26 -5.41 -9.14
CA GLY A 130 -24.44 -4.82 -8.11
C GLY A 130 -23.56 -3.68 -8.60
N CYS A 131 -22.98 -2.96 -7.64
CA CYS A 131 -21.97 -1.96 -7.91
C CYS A 131 -20.90 -1.99 -6.83
N THR A 132 -19.69 -1.62 -7.24
CA THR A 132 -18.55 -1.39 -6.33
C THR A 132 -18.13 0.05 -6.47
N ILE A 133 -18.06 0.75 -5.35
CA ILE A 133 -17.52 2.10 -5.24
C ILE A 133 -16.13 1.97 -4.65
N TYR A 134 -15.11 2.19 -5.46
CA TYR A 134 -13.72 2.21 -5.03
C TYR A 134 -13.38 3.59 -4.49
N ASN A 135 -12.52 3.61 -3.48
CA ASN A 135 -12.08 4.84 -2.81
C ASN A 135 -13.26 5.73 -2.41
N LEU A 136 -14.15 5.18 -1.58
CA LEU A 136 -15.46 5.78 -1.21
C LEU A 136 -15.33 7.21 -0.68
N PHE A 137 -14.25 7.52 0.05
CA PHE A 137 -14.03 8.82 0.67
C PHE A 137 -13.15 9.77 -0.15
N ASN A 138 -12.80 9.37 -1.40
CA ASN A 138 -11.96 10.13 -2.30
C ASN A 138 -10.61 10.53 -1.70
N GLU A 139 -9.98 9.59 -1.02
CA GLU A 139 -8.64 9.78 -0.45
C GLU A 139 -7.63 9.99 -1.57
N THR A 140 -6.78 11.00 -1.44
CA THR A 140 -5.67 11.22 -2.36
C THR A 140 -4.43 10.57 -1.75
N TYR A 141 -3.94 9.52 -2.39
CA TYR A 141 -2.80 8.75 -1.87
C TYR A 141 -1.96 8.12 -2.97
N GLU A 142 -0.73 7.79 -2.60
CA GLU A 142 0.19 7.03 -3.42
C GLU A 142 0.56 5.72 -2.68
N ASN A 143 0.48 4.59 -3.38
CA ASN A 143 0.88 3.30 -2.83
C ASN A 143 2.17 2.76 -3.45
N ASN A 144 2.71 3.46 -4.42
CA ASN A 144 3.95 3.13 -5.11
C ASN A 144 4.66 4.40 -5.58
N GLY A 145 5.96 4.26 -5.87
CA GLY A 145 6.78 5.34 -6.37
C GLY A 145 8.16 4.83 -6.74
N PHE A 146 8.99 5.72 -7.23
CA PHE A 146 10.39 5.46 -7.52
C PHE A 146 11.24 6.61 -6.97
N ALA A 147 12.32 6.27 -6.28
CA ALA A 147 13.22 7.24 -5.69
C ALA A 147 14.67 6.81 -5.84
N GLY A 148 15.55 7.77 -5.88
CA GLY A 148 16.98 7.54 -5.96
C GLY A 148 17.78 8.72 -5.45
N SER A 149 19.09 8.53 -5.37
CA SER A 149 20.05 9.55 -4.94
C SER A 149 21.37 9.35 -5.69
N GLY A 150 22.06 10.44 -5.87
CA GLY A 150 23.42 10.48 -6.42
C GLY A 150 24.16 11.67 -5.82
N TYR A 151 25.29 12.01 -6.42
CA TYR A 151 25.99 13.24 -6.11
C TYR A 151 26.47 13.91 -7.40
N SER A 152 26.70 15.20 -7.35
CA SER A 152 27.40 15.98 -8.35
C SER A 152 28.57 16.72 -7.67
N LEU A 153 29.50 17.21 -8.47
CA LEU A 153 30.55 18.08 -7.98
C LEU A 153 30.09 19.53 -8.16
N ASN A 154 30.19 20.33 -7.11
CA ASN A 154 29.96 21.77 -7.20
C ASN A 154 31.17 22.49 -7.84
N ASP A 155 31.06 23.79 -8.08
CA ASP A 155 32.13 24.60 -8.70
C ASP A 155 33.47 24.57 -7.91
N ALA A 156 33.43 24.21 -6.63
CA ALA A 156 34.62 24.04 -5.77
C ALA A 156 35.19 22.60 -5.83
N GLY A 157 34.57 21.69 -6.58
CA GLY A 157 34.95 20.27 -6.66
C GLY A 157 34.50 19.45 -5.45
N GLU A 158 33.58 19.97 -4.62
CA GLU A 158 33.05 19.24 -3.47
C GLU A 158 31.84 18.42 -3.86
N LYS A 159 31.68 17.22 -3.26
CA LYS A 159 30.53 16.32 -3.49
C LYS A 159 29.27 16.91 -2.90
N GLU A 160 28.32 17.27 -3.74
CA GLU A 160 26.99 17.71 -3.36
C GLU A 160 25.97 16.62 -3.70
N ARG A 161 25.20 16.20 -2.71
CA ARG A 161 24.21 15.16 -2.85
C ARG A 161 22.93 15.71 -3.45
N TYR A 162 22.36 15.00 -4.41
CA TYR A 162 20.99 15.21 -4.86
C TYR A 162 20.13 13.96 -4.63
N SER A 163 18.83 14.15 -4.60
CA SER A 163 17.85 13.07 -4.55
C SER A 163 16.63 13.42 -5.38
N TYR A 164 15.91 12.38 -5.79
CA TYR A 164 14.65 12.54 -6.49
C TYR A 164 13.65 11.49 -6.02
N ALA A 165 12.38 11.82 -6.14
CA ALA A 165 11.27 10.93 -5.89
C ALA A 165 10.14 11.21 -6.90
N THR A 166 9.56 10.15 -7.43
CA THR A 166 8.35 10.20 -8.26
C THR A 166 7.31 9.28 -7.66
N TYR A 167 6.04 9.67 -7.77
CA TYR A 167 4.94 9.02 -7.08
C TYR A 167 3.89 8.53 -8.08
N ALA A 168 3.33 7.36 -7.83
CA ALA A 168 2.22 6.81 -8.60
C ALA A 168 0.91 7.08 -7.85
N ALA A 169 0.25 8.19 -8.22
CA ALA A 169 -1.04 8.56 -7.65
C ALA A 169 -2.10 7.50 -7.95
N GLN A 170 -2.91 7.17 -6.96
CA GLN A 170 -4.02 6.26 -7.10
C GLN A 170 -5.29 7.00 -7.55
N ALA A 171 -6.21 6.25 -8.18
CA ALA A 171 -7.46 6.82 -8.65
C ALA A 171 -8.32 7.32 -7.48
N GLY A 172 -8.96 8.47 -7.67
CA GLY A 172 -10.01 8.94 -6.79
C GLY A 172 -11.24 8.04 -6.83
N THR A 173 -12.36 8.49 -6.28
CA THR A 173 -13.60 7.70 -6.25
C THR A 173 -14.01 7.30 -7.67
N ASN A 174 -14.23 6.00 -7.86
CA ASN A 174 -14.76 5.46 -9.10
C ASN A 174 -15.78 4.35 -8.83
N VAL A 175 -16.69 4.13 -9.78
CA VAL A 175 -17.82 3.19 -9.63
C VAL A 175 -17.83 2.18 -10.77
N LEU A 176 -17.93 0.92 -10.42
CA LEU A 176 -18.10 -0.18 -11.36
C LEU A 176 -19.44 -0.87 -11.11
N GLY A 177 -20.31 -0.87 -12.11
CA GLY A 177 -21.57 -1.67 -12.11
C GLY A 177 -21.34 -3.04 -12.73
N HIS A 178 -22.06 -4.06 -12.22
CA HIS A 178 -22.05 -5.41 -12.80
C HIS A 178 -23.43 -6.08 -12.77
N ILE A 179 -23.65 -6.96 -13.72
CA ILE A 179 -24.83 -7.82 -13.78
C ILE A 179 -24.35 -9.26 -14.01
N SER A 180 -24.85 -10.19 -13.19
CA SER A 180 -24.57 -11.62 -13.32
C SER A 180 -25.89 -12.38 -13.56
N LEU A 181 -25.93 -13.26 -14.56
CA LEU A 181 -27.06 -14.06 -14.93
C LEU A 181 -26.71 -15.54 -14.75
N SER A 182 -27.56 -16.29 -14.01
CA SER A 182 -27.43 -17.73 -13.84
C SER A 182 -28.68 -18.43 -14.39
N PHE A 183 -28.48 -19.42 -15.26
CA PHE A 183 -29.51 -20.21 -15.90
C PHE A 183 -29.67 -21.61 -15.34
#